data_c8c3deb339976996a643a7abe7fc79ca
#
_entry.id   c8c3deb339976996a643a7abe7fc79ca
#
_cell.length_a   1.000
_cell.length_b   1.000
_cell.length_c   1.000
_cell.angle_alpha   90.00
_cell.angle_beta   90.00
_cell.angle_gamma   90.00
#
_symmetry.space_group_name_H-M   'P 1'
#
loop_
_entity.id
_entity.type
_entity.pdbx_description
1 polymer ?
#
loop_
_entity_poly.entity_id
_entity_poly.type
_entity_poly.pdbx_seq_one_letter_code
_entity_poly.pdbx_strand_id
1 'polypeptide(L)'
;MATSALSAATANLETTLITSGTPTDVYAELARRALHCWFGADGPLKATHVFYADAASPDQGGAADIVLHERDDGPSDRRGSRAFRITITREGGGVRVGITNLRMQEPMAGLMVQDAQAWARGEEACATRTLAQAAPRAQARLLGAPAKAAAGR
;
A
#
# COMPACT_ATOMS: atom_id res chain seq x y z
N MET A 1 -33.27 23.23 19.33
CA MET A 1 -33.04 21.92 18.70
C MET A 1 -31.63 21.92 18.14
N ALA A 2 -30.69 21.26 18.82
CA ALA A 2 -29.36 21.15 18.35
C ALA A 2 -29.34 20.04 17.25
N THR A 3 -29.26 20.44 16.02
CA THR A 3 -28.86 19.54 14.95
C THR A 3 -27.41 19.16 15.21
N SER A 4 -27.20 18.01 15.82
CA SER A 4 -25.89 17.34 15.78
C SER A 4 -25.59 17.13 14.32
N ALA A 5 -24.81 18.01 13.74
CA ALA A 5 -24.04 17.65 12.55
C ALA A 5 -23.19 16.47 12.96
N LEU A 6 -23.62 15.26 12.60
CA LEU A 6 -22.70 14.16 12.49
C LEU A 6 -21.69 14.61 11.43
N SER A 7 -20.60 15.19 11.90
CA SER A 7 -19.35 15.16 11.18
C SER A 7 -19.09 13.68 10.97
N ALA A 8 -19.43 13.19 9.78
CA ALA A 8 -18.85 11.97 9.29
C ALA A 8 -17.35 12.25 9.16
N ALA A 9 -16.64 12.23 10.28
CA ALA A 9 -15.25 11.91 10.24
C ALA A 9 -15.24 10.58 9.51
N THR A 10 -14.80 10.58 8.26
CA THR A 10 -14.38 9.38 7.57
C THR A 10 -13.26 8.83 8.44
N ALA A 11 -13.65 8.09 9.47
CA ALA A 11 -12.71 7.34 10.27
C ALA A 11 -11.98 6.47 9.27
N ASN A 12 -10.68 6.69 9.13
CA ASN A 12 -9.82 5.83 8.32
C ASN A 12 -9.94 4.43 8.90
N LEU A 13 -10.82 3.62 8.31
CA LEU A 13 -11.12 2.29 8.80
C LEU A 13 -9.86 1.43 8.66
N GLU A 14 -9.37 0.95 9.79
CA GLU A 14 -8.30 -0.03 9.82
C GLU A 14 -8.87 -1.39 9.43
N THR A 15 -8.29 -2.00 8.42
CA THR A 15 -8.53 -3.40 8.08
C THR A 15 -7.52 -4.23 8.85
N THR A 16 -8.01 -5.15 9.67
CA THR A 16 -7.17 -5.97 10.56
C THR A 16 -7.26 -7.43 10.18
N LEU A 17 -6.14 -8.13 10.22
CA LEU A 17 -6.10 -9.59 10.11
C LEU A 17 -5.06 -10.17 11.06
N ILE A 18 -5.24 -11.44 11.40
CA ILE A 18 -4.30 -12.21 12.21
C ILE A 18 -3.68 -13.27 11.31
N THR A 19 -2.37 -13.39 11.35
CA THR A 19 -1.63 -14.40 10.61
C THR A 19 -0.65 -15.13 11.53
N SER A 20 -0.11 -16.24 11.06
CA SER A 20 0.91 -17.00 11.78
C SER A 20 2.31 -16.44 11.55
N GLY A 21 3.26 -16.89 12.35
CA GLY A 21 4.66 -16.50 12.26
C GLY A 21 5.09 -15.50 13.32
N THR A 22 6.14 -14.77 13.04
CA THR A 22 6.66 -13.72 13.91
C THR A 22 6.46 -12.35 13.28
N PRO A 23 6.35 -11.27 14.09
CA PRO A 23 6.26 -9.92 13.54
C PRO A 23 7.41 -9.58 12.59
N THR A 24 8.63 -10.01 12.90
CA THR A 24 9.81 -9.78 12.06
C THR A 24 9.67 -10.43 10.69
N ASP A 25 9.23 -11.68 10.63
CA ASP A 25 9.07 -12.40 9.35
C ASP A 25 7.94 -11.80 8.51
N VAL A 26 6.82 -11.47 9.15
CA VAL A 26 5.68 -10.83 8.47
C VAL A 26 6.08 -9.45 7.95
N TYR A 27 6.78 -8.66 8.74
CA TYR A 27 7.32 -7.37 8.32
C TYR A 27 8.24 -7.50 7.11
N ALA A 28 9.19 -8.42 7.16
CA ALA A 28 10.16 -8.63 6.07
C ALA A 28 9.45 -8.98 4.76
N GLU A 29 8.43 -9.82 4.81
CA GLU A 29 7.64 -10.20 3.65
C GLU A 29 6.82 -9.03 3.10
N LEU A 30 6.10 -8.31 3.96
CA LEU A 30 5.32 -7.14 3.57
C LEU A 30 6.19 -6.03 2.97
N ALA A 31 7.31 -5.72 3.59
CA ALA A 31 8.23 -4.70 3.11
C ALA A 31 8.82 -5.07 1.75
N ARG A 32 9.27 -6.31 1.59
CA ARG A 32 9.83 -6.82 0.33
C ARG A 32 8.80 -6.76 -0.81
N ARG A 33 7.57 -7.18 -0.54
CA ARG A 33 6.49 -7.17 -1.52
C ARG A 33 6.07 -5.75 -1.90
N ALA A 34 5.93 -4.86 -0.92
CA ALA A 34 5.60 -3.47 -1.18
C ALA A 34 6.67 -2.78 -2.03
N LEU A 35 7.94 -2.98 -1.71
CA LEU A 35 9.04 -2.43 -2.50
C LEU A 35 9.06 -2.98 -3.92
N HIS A 36 8.70 -4.25 -4.10
CA HIS A 36 8.64 -4.87 -5.43
C HIS A 36 7.40 -4.44 -6.22
N CYS A 37 6.22 -4.53 -5.63
CA CYS A 37 4.94 -4.30 -6.32
C CYS A 37 4.58 -2.81 -6.45
N TRP A 38 4.81 -2.02 -5.43
CA TRP A 38 4.39 -0.61 -5.41
C TRP A 38 5.51 0.35 -5.81
N PHE A 39 6.76 0.01 -5.54
CA PHE A 39 7.93 0.87 -5.73
C PHE A 39 9.02 0.27 -6.66
N GLY A 40 8.76 -0.87 -7.25
CA GLY A 40 9.68 -1.47 -8.23
C GLY A 40 9.77 -0.65 -9.52
N ALA A 41 10.47 -1.17 -10.52
CA ALA A 41 10.71 -0.46 -11.79
C ALA A 41 9.42 0.04 -12.46
N ASP A 42 8.35 -0.76 -12.39
CA ASP A 42 7.01 -0.41 -12.92
C ASP A 42 5.99 -0.17 -11.81
N GLY A 43 6.46 0.16 -10.62
CA GLY A 43 5.61 0.35 -9.45
C GLY A 43 4.73 1.60 -9.55
N PRO A 44 3.42 1.49 -9.30
CA PRO A 44 2.50 2.61 -9.48
C PRO A 44 2.71 3.77 -8.51
N LEU A 45 3.39 3.55 -7.38
CA LEU A 45 3.59 4.58 -6.35
C LEU A 45 4.98 5.21 -6.39
N LYS A 46 5.90 4.67 -7.17
CA LYS A 46 7.31 5.11 -7.18
C LYS A 46 7.48 6.61 -7.46
N ALA A 47 6.67 7.16 -8.34
CA ALA A 47 6.78 8.58 -8.74
C ALA A 47 6.14 9.54 -7.74
N THR A 48 5.15 9.09 -6.96
CA THR A 48 4.26 9.95 -6.17
C THR A 48 4.41 9.79 -4.67
N HIS A 49 4.97 8.68 -4.21
CA HIS A 49 5.06 8.34 -2.79
C HIS A 49 6.46 7.88 -2.41
N VAL A 50 6.72 7.88 -1.11
CA VAL A 50 7.98 7.41 -0.52
C VAL A 50 7.65 6.35 0.53
N PHE A 51 8.45 5.29 0.52
CA PHE A 51 8.36 4.19 1.47
C PHE A 51 9.23 4.46 2.70
N TYR A 52 8.63 4.38 3.87
CA TYR A 52 9.34 4.39 5.14
C TYR A 52 8.91 3.20 5.97
N ALA A 53 9.87 2.58 6.63
CA ALA A 53 9.60 1.45 7.50
C ALA A 53 10.49 1.52 8.73
N ASP A 54 9.96 1.11 9.86
CA ASP A 54 10.66 0.99 11.11
C ASP A 54 10.26 -0.31 11.80
N ALA A 55 11.22 -1.01 12.36
CA ALA A 55 10.99 -2.28 13.00
C ALA A 55 11.87 -2.42 14.24
N ALA A 56 11.26 -2.81 15.36
CA ALA A 56 11.98 -3.22 16.54
C ALA A 56 12.70 -4.54 16.28
N SER A 57 13.82 -4.75 16.98
CA SER A 57 14.56 -6.02 16.89
C SER A 57 13.70 -7.20 17.40
N PRO A 58 13.95 -8.44 16.92
CA PRO A 58 13.17 -9.60 17.36
C PRO A 58 13.18 -9.83 18.85
N ASP A 59 14.27 -9.56 19.54
CA ASP A 59 14.40 -9.66 20.99
C ASP A 59 13.60 -8.59 21.74
N GLN A 60 13.21 -7.51 21.08
CA GLN A 60 12.31 -6.47 21.60
C GLN A 60 10.85 -6.64 21.13
N GLY A 61 10.50 -7.80 20.60
CA GLY A 61 9.15 -8.13 20.15
C GLY A 61 8.90 -8.00 18.66
N GLY A 62 9.77 -7.30 17.92
CA GLY A 62 9.72 -7.21 16.47
C GLY A 62 8.57 -6.37 15.90
N ALA A 63 7.87 -5.56 16.72
CA ALA A 63 6.82 -4.68 16.24
C ALA A 63 7.33 -3.75 15.12
N ALA A 64 6.54 -3.55 14.08
CA ALA A 64 6.96 -2.78 12.92
C ALA A 64 5.84 -1.91 12.37
N ASP A 65 6.25 -0.85 11.70
CA ASP A 65 5.40 0.06 10.94
C ASP A 65 5.95 0.23 9.52
N ILE A 66 5.07 0.17 8.54
CA ILE A 66 5.34 0.61 7.17
C ILE A 66 4.44 1.80 6.92
N VAL A 67 5.02 2.93 6.54
CA VAL A 67 4.27 4.16 6.27
C VAL A 67 4.66 4.70 4.90
N LEU A 68 3.65 4.91 4.06
CA LEU A 68 3.85 5.59 2.79
C LEU A 68 3.50 7.06 2.96
N HIS A 69 4.42 7.91 2.54
CA HIS A 69 4.26 9.35 2.54
C HIS A 69 4.10 9.86 1.11
N GLU A 70 3.31 10.89 0.92
CA GLU A 70 3.33 11.64 -0.33
C GLU A 70 4.70 12.28 -0.52
N ARG A 71 5.19 12.33 -1.77
CA ARG A 71 6.40 13.09 -2.06
C ARG A 71 6.11 14.56 -1.91
N ASP A 72 7.01 15.25 -1.22
CA ASP A 72 7.03 16.70 -1.21
C ASP A 72 7.93 17.18 -2.36
N ASP A 73 7.42 18.06 -3.21
CA ASP A 73 8.13 18.63 -4.35
C ASP A 73 9.22 19.68 -3.96
N GLY A 74 9.54 19.75 -2.68
CA GLY A 74 10.59 20.61 -2.17
C GLY A 74 12.01 20.10 -2.51
N PRO A 75 13.04 20.96 -2.36
CA PRO A 75 14.42 20.64 -2.75
C PRO A 75 15.13 19.63 -1.84
N SER A 76 14.46 19.07 -0.85
CA SER A 76 14.98 18.03 0.04
C SER A 76 13.99 16.88 0.11
N ASP A 77 14.48 15.66 0.36
CA ASP A 77 13.66 14.46 0.58
C ASP A 77 12.78 14.58 1.82
N ARG A 78 11.94 15.60 1.85
CA ARG A 78 10.98 15.77 2.92
C ARG A 78 9.83 14.79 2.76
N ARG A 79 9.51 14.15 3.85
CA ARG A 79 8.30 13.36 3.95
C ARG A 79 7.11 14.30 3.86
N GLY A 80 6.26 14.09 2.88
CA GLY A 80 4.95 14.71 2.82
C GLY A 80 3.97 14.06 3.79
N SER A 81 2.69 14.26 3.55
CA SER A 81 1.64 13.67 4.39
C SER A 81 1.67 12.15 4.35
N ARG A 82 1.33 11.53 5.47
CA ARG A 82 1.12 10.08 5.53
C ARG A 82 -0.08 9.70 4.69
N ALA A 83 0.09 8.77 3.77
CA ALA A 83 -0.94 8.36 2.84
C ALA A 83 -1.49 6.96 3.10
N PHE A 84 -0.66 6.07 3.67
CA PHE A 84 -1.03 4.67 3.92
C PHE A 84 -0.14 4.09 5.01
N ARG A 85 -0.70 3.25 5.88
CA ARG A 85 0.05 2.66 6.99
C ARG A 85 -0.28 1.19 7.18
N ILE A 86 0.75 0.39 7.42
CA ILE A 86 0.63 -1.00 7.85
C ILE A 86 1.33 -1.14 9.20
N THR A 87 0.61 -1.64 10.20
CA THR A 87 1.16 -1.95 11.52
C THR A 87 1.27 -3.44 11.70
N ILE A 88 2.34 -3.89 12.31
CA ILE A 88 2.62 -5.31 12.54
C ILE A 88 3.00 -5.49 13.98
N THR A 89 2.20 -6.25 14.73
CA THR A 89 2.39 -6.46 16.16
C THR A 89 2.14 -7.91 16.52
N ARG A 90 2.74 -8.36 17.62
CA ARG A 90 2.43 -9.68 18.16
C ARG A 90 1.06 -9.65 18.83
N GLU A 91 0.26 -10.66 18.57
CA GLU A 91 -1.01 -10.85 19.25
C GLU A 91 -1.20 -12.33 19.57
N GLY A 92 -1.16 -12.68 20.87
CA GLY A 92 -1.19 -14.07 21.28
C GLY A 92 -0.04 -14.88 20.67
N GLY A 93 -0.36 -16.02 20.08
CA GLY A 93 0.61 -16.87 19.36
C GLY A 93 0.83 -16.47 17.90
N GLY A 94 0.19 -15.39 17.43
CA GLY A 94 0.25 -14.95 16.04
C GLY A 94 0.70 -13.50 15.88
N VAL A 95 0.41 -12.97 14.71
CA VAL A 95 0.76 -11.61 14.32
C VAL A 95 -0.49 -10.87 13.86
N ARG A 96 -0.71 -9.70 14.43
CA ARG A 96 -1.75 -8.79 13.99
C ARG A 96 -1.19 -7.83 12.94
N VAL A 97 -1.85 -7.76 11.81
CA VAL A 97 -1.56 -6.80 10.75
C VAL A 97 -2.73 -5.83 10.63
N GLY A 98 -2.45 -4.55 10.87
CA GLY A 98 -3.41 -3.47 10.70
C GLY A 98 -3.08 -2.68 9.44
N ILE A 99 -4.06 -2.44 8.58
CA ILE A 99 -3.89 -1.75 7.30
C ILE A 99 -4.83 -0.56 7.29
N THR A 100 -4.29 0.64 7.18
CA THR A 100 -5.06 1.88 7.22
C THR A 100 -4.75 2.75 6.01
N ASN A 101 -5.79 3.06 5.24
CA ASN A 101 -5.69 4.10 4.22
C ASN A 101 -5.89 5.46 4.87
N LEU A 102 -4.94 6.36 4.69
CA LEU A 102 -5.01 7.72 5.23
C LEU A 102 -5.38 8.73 4.16
N ARG A 103 -4.81 8.65 2.96
CA ARG A 103 -5.00 9.65 1.89
C ARG A 103 -4.98 9.07 0.48
N MET A 104 -4.85 7.76 0.31
CA MET A 104 -4.87 7.16 -1.02
C MET A 104 -6.27 7.21 -1.61
N GLN A 105 -6.38 7.51 -2.89
CA GLN A 105 -7.65 7.56 -3.60
C GLN A 105 -8.03 6.19 -4.17
N GLU A 106 -9.34 5.98 -4.30
CA GLU A 106 -9.86 4.81 -4.99
C GLU A 106 -9.69 4.95 -6.51
N PRO A 107 -9.48 3.87 -7.26
CA PRO A 107 -9.49 2.46 -6.82
C PRO A 107 -8.15 1.95 -6.25
N MET A 108 -7.11 2.75 -6.27
CA MET A 108 -5.77 2.34 -5.81
C MET A 108 -5.77 1.90 -4.34
N ALA A 109 -6.45 2.63 -3.46
CA ALA A 109 -6.52 2.33 -2.04
C ALA A 109 -7.04 0.91 -1.77
N GLY A 110 -8.13 0.52 -2.41
CA GLY A 110 -8.71 -0.82 -2.26
C GLY A 110 -7.77 -1.92 -2.74
N LEU A 111 -7.08 -1.69 -3.86
CA LEU A 111 -6.10 -2.64 -4.40
C LEU A 111 -4.88 -2.78 -3.49
N MET A 112 -4.43 -1.70 -2.88
CA MET A 112 -3.33 -1.73 -1.91
C MET A 112 -3.70 -2.52 -0.65
N VAL A 113 -4.93 -2.36 -0.16
CA VAL A 113 -5.44 -3.17 0.96
C VAL A 113 -5.48 -4.65 0.58
N GLN A 114 -5.96 -4.99 -0.61
CA GLN A 114 -5.96 -6.37 -1.11
C GLN A 114 -4.54 -6.95 -1.19
N ASP A 115 -3.60 -6.20 -1.72
CA ASP A 115 -2.20 -6.62 -1.80
C ASP A 115 -1.62 -6.89 -0.41
N ALA A 116 -1.79 -5.96 0.52
CA ALA A 116 -1.26 -6.11 1.87
C ALA A 116 -1.87 -7.31 2.61
N GLN A 117 -3.18 -7.54 2.45
CA GLN A 117 -3.85 -8.71 3.02
C GLN A 117 -3.33 -10.02 2.42
N ALA A 118 -3.16 -10.08 1.10
CA ALA A 118 -2.63 -11.24 0.40
C ALA A 118 -1.20 -11.56 0.87
N TRP A 119 -0.36 -10.55 0.96
CA TRP A 119 1.04 -10.73 1.41
C TRP A 119 1.12 -11.18 2.87
N ALA A 120 0.27 -10.65 3.73
CA ALA A 120 0.20 -11.08 5.13
C ALA A 120 -0.20 -12.55 5.27
N ARG A 121 -0.95 -13.10 4.32
CA ARG A 121 -1.29 -14.52 4.23
C ARG A 121 -0.25 -15.37 3.50
N GLY A 122 0.84 -14.76 3.04
CA GLY A 122 1.88 -15.44 2.27
C GLY A 122 1.59 -15.61 0.79
N GLU A 123 0.56 -14.96 0.27
CA GLU A 123 0.22 -14.98 -1.15
C GLU A 123 1.08 -13.98 -1.93
N GLU A 124 1.38 -14.33 -3.18
CA GLU A 124 2.09 -13.43 -4.11
C GLU A 124 1.06 -12.74 -5.01
N ALA A 125 0.78 -11.48 -4.75
CA ALA A 125 -0.17 -10.69 -5.53
C ALA A 125 0.39 -9.30 -5.78
N CYS A 126 0.02 -8.70 -6.90
CA CYS A 126 0.31 -7.32 -7.26
C CYS A 126 -0.93 -6.73 -7.98
N ALA A 127 -2.07 -6.69 -7.29
CA ALA A 127 -3.32 -6.18 -7.85
C ALA A 127 -3.19 -4.73 -8.32
N THR A 128 -2.39 -3.93 -7.64
CA THR A 128 -2.09 -2.53 -8.00
C THR A 128 -1.43 -2.39 -9.36
N ARG A 129 -0.60 -3.35 -9.77
CA ARG A 129 0.05 -3.33 -11.09
C ARG A 129 -0.94 -3.54 -12.24
N THR A 130 -1.99 -4.30 -12.01
CA THR A 130 -3.04 -4.52 -13.00
C THR A 130 -3.72 -3.21 -13.38
N LEU A 131 -4.00 -2.35 -12.40
CA LEU A 131 -4.56 -1.02 -12.64
C LEU A 131 -3.58 -0.12 -13.40
N ALA A 132 -2.33 -0.07 -13.01
CA ALA A 132 -1.29 0.73 -13.66
C ALA A 132 -1.06 0.30 -15.13
N GLN A 133 -1.16 -0.99 -15.42
CA GLN A 133 -1.04 -1.52 -16.78
C GLN A 133 -2.29 -1.25 -17.63
N ALA A 134 -3.47 -1.20 -17.04
CA ALA A 134 -4.73 -0.95 -17.74
C ALA A 134 -4.89 0.52 -18.15
N ALA A 135 -4.43 1.47 -17.32
CA ALA A 135 -4.58 2.91 -17.54
C ALA A 135 -3.96 3.41 -18.86
N PRO A 136 -2.74 3.04 -19.28
CA PRO A 136 -2.17 3.46 -20.56
C PRO A 136 -2.96 2.96 -21.76
N ARG A 137 -3.52 1.77 -21.68
CA ARG A 137 -4.34 1.19 -22.76
C ARG A 137 -5.67 1.92 -22.92
N ALA A 138 -6.30 2.29 -21.80
CA ALA A 138 -7.53 3.06 -21.82
C ALA A 138 -7.31 4.45 -22.41
N GLN A 139 -6.22 5.12 -22.07
CA GLN A 139 -5.86 6.42 -22.63
C GLN A 139 -5.55 6.32 -24.12
N ALA A 140 -4.87 5.31 -24.59
CA ALA A 140 -4.58 5.08 -26.00
C ALA A 140 -5.87 4.90 -26.80
N ARG A 141 -6.89 4.24 -26.27
CA ARG A 141 -8.20 4.08 -26.90
C ARG A 141 -8.96 5.40 -26.98
N LEU A 142 -8.91 6.21 -25.94
CA LEU A 142 -9.58 7.52 -25.90
C LEU A 142 -8.96 8.52 -26.87
N LEU A 143 -7.67 8.42 -27.15
CA LEU A 143 -6.97 9.28 -28.10
C LEU A 143 -7.09 8.82 -29.55
N GLY A 144 -7.87 7.77 -29.84
CA GLY A 144 -8.06 7.25 -31.19
C GLY A 144 -6.78 6.74 -31.84
N ALA A 145 -5.71 6.58 -31.06
CA ALA A 145 -4.54 5.91 -31.56
C ALA A 145 -4.94 4.49 -31.93
N PRO A 146 -4.72 4.04 -33.16
CA PRO A 146 -4.94 2.64 -33.48
C PRO A 146 -4.10 1.86 -32.48
N ALA A 147 -4.76 0.94 -31.75
CA ALA A 147 -4.01 -0.07 -31.06
C ALA A 147 -3.08 -0.62 -32.13
N LYS A 148 -1.82 -0.21 -32.10
CA LYS A 148 -0.83 -0.85 -32.93
C LYS A 148 -0.91 -2.30 -32.51
N ALA A 149 -1.64 -3.07 -33.28
CA ALA A 149 -1.40 -4.48 -33.31
C ALA A 149 0.11 -4.54 -33.40
N ALA A 150 0.76 -4.88 -32.30
CA ALA A 150 2.20 -5.05 -32.31
C ALA A 150 2.43 -5.89 -33.55
N ALA A 151 3.08 -5.31 -34.55
CA ALA A 151 3.42 -6.07 -35.70
C ALA A 151 4.30 -7.18 -35.18
N GLY A 152 3.69 -8.31 -34.91
CA GLY A 152 4.40 -9.54 -34.58
C GLY A 152 5.18 -9.92 -35.82
N ARG A 153 6.33 -9.36 -35.96
CA ARG A 153 7.32 -9.75 -36.95
C ARG A 153 8.69 -9.58 -36.36
#